data_fe7f7de5e79a70c06b359e63d7f472cc
#
_entry.id   fe7f7de5e79a70c06b359e63d7f472cc
#
_cell.length_a   1.000
_cell.length_b   1.000
_cell.length_c   1.000
_cell.angle_alpha   90.00
_cell.angle_beta   90.00
_cell.angle_gamma   90.00
#
_symmetry.space_group_name_H-M   'P 1'
#
loop_
_entity.id
_entity.type
_entity.pdbx_description
1 polymer ?
#
loop_
_entity_poly.entity_id
_entity_poly.type
_entity_poly.pdbx_seq_one_letter_code
_entity_poly.pdbx_strand_id
1 'polypeptide(L)'
;VSDMLATRLITAAAVHGVVGGDNSRFFVTAKFNHSYKDINPGPPITTAIKTTMTVYLGDIIDKKVFATESFDMKGVGTSDERAYINAIKTLNGKNQKFAEFIEKGKLKIVDYYNTNYPQILEKAKKAMGLKSYEEALYWASMIPECCDGYAQAAQLTKEIYQKYLDEQGQMLFNKARGAWGASPDEDGAREAYSYLTQIDPQASCYRQSVEFGQMIAKQVKANWDFENITKYKDAVEMEKAYIKAARDVGVAYGNHQQPITYNVGWLW
;
A
#
# COMPACT_ATOMS: atom_id res chain seq x y z
N VAL A 1 -13.83 17.31 -16.64
CA VAL A 1 -12.51 17.99 -16.62
C VAL A 1 -11.58 17.31 -15.61
N SER A 2 -12.03 17.08 -14.38
CA SER A 2 -11.23 16.43 -13.32
C SER A 2 -10.70 15.06 -13.73
N ASP A 3 -11.57 14.16 -14.19
CA ASP A 3 -11.19 12.78 -14.57
C ASP A 3 -10.22 12.75 -15.75
N MET A 4 -10.41 13.68 -16.69
CA MET A 4 -9.48 13.83 -17.80
C MET A 4 -8.11 14.31 -17.36
N LEU A 5 -8.03 15.21 -16.39
CA LEU A 5 -6.78 15.67 -15.81
C LEU A 5 -6.07 14.52 -15.09
N ALA A 6 -6.80 13.76 -14.26
CA ALA A 6 -6.26 12.59 -13.58
C ALA A 6 -5.69 11.57 -14.57
N THR A 7 -6.46 11.21 -15.60
CA THR A 7 -6.00 10.29 -16.66
C THR A 7 -4.75 10.81 -17.38
N ARG A 8 -4.68 12.10 -17.67
CA ARG A 8 -3.50 12.70 -18.32
C ARG A 8 -2.27 12.70 -17.43
N LEU A 9 -2.43 13.01 -16.14
CA LEU A 9 -1.33 12.96 -15.17
C LEU A 9 -0.80 11.53 -15.01
N ILE A 10 -1.70 10.54 -14.85
CA ILE A 10 -1.34 9.13 -14.76
C ILE A 10 -0.58 8.69 -16.02
N THR A 11 -1.13 8.99 -17.21
CA THR A 11 -0.49 8.61 -18.47
C THR A 11 0.87 9.28 -18.66
N ALA A 12 0.98 10.56 -18.32
CA ALA A 12 2.24 11.29 -18.41
C ALA A 12 3.28 10.76 -17.42
N ALA A 13 2.87 10.44 -16.19
CA ALA A 13 3.74 9.86 -15.16
C ALA A 13 4.20 8.44 -15.51
N ALA A 14 3.32 7.63 -16.11
CA ALA A 14 3.62 6.26 -16.52
C ALA A 14 4.74 6.19 -17.58
N VAL A 15 4.79 7.15 -18.51
CA VAL A 15 5.88 7.26 -19.50
C VAL A 15 7.25 7.39 -18.82
N HIS A 16 7.29 7.96 -17.62
CA HIS A 16 8.51 8.15 -16.83
C HIS A 16 8.67 7.10 -15.72
N GLY A 17 7.99 5.95 -15.84
CA GLY A 17 8.14 4.81 -14.92
C GLY A 17 7.46 4.99 -13.57
N VAL A 18 6.54 5.96 -13.44
CA VAL A 18 5.67 6.10 -12.27
C VAL A 18 4.35 5.42 -12.59
N VAL A 19 4.20 4.18 -12.15
CA VAL A 19 2.97 3.40 -12.38
C VAL A 19 1.98 3.70 -11.24
N GLY A 20 0.80 4.17 -11.59
CA GLY A 20 -0.30 4.38 -10.65
C GLY A 20 -1.14 3.12 -10.50
N GLY A 21 -1.67 2.87 -9.30
CA GLY A 21 -2.64 1.83 -8.99
C GLY A 21 -3.41 2.22 -7.73
N ASP A 22 -4.51 1.54 -7.43
CA ASP A 22 -5.41 1.89 -6.31
C ASP A 22 -4.72 1.88 -4.93
N ASN A 23 -3.58 1.20 -4.81
CA ASN A 23 -2.75 1.12 -3.60
C ASN A 23 -1.38 1.82 -3.77
N SER A 24 -1.29 2.80 -4.67
CA SER A 24 -0.02 3.50 -4.90
C SER A 24 0.31 4.41 -3.73
N ARG A 25 1.49 4.23 -3.16
CA ARG A 25 2.02 5.06 -2.07
C ARG A 25 2.31 6.49 -2.52
N PHE A 26 2.95 6.62 -3.69
CA PHE A 26 3.28 7.92 -4.25
C PHE A 26 2.16 8.44 -5.13
N PHE A 27 1.85 9.72 -5.01
CA PHE A 27 0.81 10.36 -5.78
C PHE A 27 1.37 11.49 -6.65
N VAL A 28 0.75 11.67 -7.80
CA VAL A 28 0.88 12.89 -8.62
C VAL A 28 -0.49 13.53 -8.68
N THR A 29 -0.59 14.78 -8.23
CA THR A 29 -1.84 15.54 -8.27
C THR A 29 -1.58 16.95 -8.81
N ALA A 30 -2.65 17.66 -9.18
CA ALA A 30 -2.53 19.01 -9.69
C ALA A 30 -3.67 19.89 -9.21
N LYS A 31 -3.39 21.21 -9.13
CA LYS A 31 -4.34 22.25 -8.82
C LYS A 31 -4.23 23.37 -9.85
N PHE A 32 -5.37 23.84 -10.35
CA PHE A 32 -5.45 25.08 -11.12
C PHE A 32 -5.43 26.27 -10.15
N ASN A 33 -4.54 27.24 -10.39
CA ASN A 33 -4.35 28.36 -9.48
C ASN A 33 -5.06 29.61 -9.98
N HIS A 34 -4.78 30.03 -11.21
CA HIS A 34 -5.37 31.21 -11.81
C HIS A 34 -5.82 30.90 -13.23
N SER A 35 -6.98 31.46 -13.60
CA SER A 35 -7.48 31.34 -14.96
C SER A 35 -7.88 32.73 -15.44
N TYR A 36 -7.33 33.11 -16.60
CA TYR A 36 -7.79 34.28 -17.35
C TYR A 36 -8.65 33.79 -18.50
N LYS A 37 -9.83 34.40 -18.66
CA LYS A 37 -10.78 34.05 -19.70
C LYS A 37 -10.96 35.22 -20.63
N ASP A 38 -10.91 34.97 -21.90
CA ASP A 38 -11.21 35.91 -22.98
C ASP A 38 -12.26 35.31 -23.93
N ILE A 39 -13.25 36.10 -24.34
CA ILE A 39 -14.32 35.64 -25.22
C ILE A 39 -14.18 36.40 -26.54
N ASN A 40 -13.92 35.62 -27.62
CA ASN A 40 -13.94 36.16 -28.97
C ASN A 40 -15.37 36.07 -29.55
N PRO A 41 -16.03 37.18 -29.84
CA PRO A 41 -17.42 37.19 -30.29
C PRO A 41 -17.64 36.82 -31.74
N GLY A 42 -16.58 36.43 -32.48
CA GLY A 42 -16.69 36.02 -33.89
C GLY A 42 -17.52 34.73 -34.11
N PRO A 43 -18.04 34.48 -35.32
CA PRO A 43 -18.72 33.25 -35.65
C PRO A 43 -17.69 32.14 -35.99
N PRO A 44 -17.60 31.02 -35.22
CA PRO A 44 -18.31 30.76 -33.96
C PRO A 44 -17.71 31.54 -32.79
N ILE A 45 -18.53 31.83 -31.78
CA ILE A 45 -18.04 32.37 -30.49
C ILE A 45 -17.05 31.37 -29.89
N THR A 46 -15.89 31.88 -29.49
CA THR A 46 -14.84 31.04 -28.84
C THR A 46 -14.39 31.62 -27.51
N THR A 47 -14.11 30.77 -26.58
CA THR A 47 -13.49 31.08 -25.29
C THR A 47 -12.04 30.70 -25.33
N ALA A 48 -11.14 31.63 -25.01
CA ALA A 48 -9.74 31.39 -24.78
C ALA A 48 -9.48 31.42 -23.26
N ILE A 49 -8.82 30.36 -22.75
CA ILE A 49 -8.43 30.28 -21.33
C ILE A 49 -6.91 30.19 -21.26
N LYS A 50 -6.33 31.05 -20.37
CA LYS A 50 -4.96 30.94 -19.90
C LYS A 50 -5.02 30.57 -18.43
N THR A 51 -4.39 29.48 -18.03
CA THR A 51 -4.40 28.99 -16.65
C THR A 51 -3.04 28.50 -16.24
N THR A 52 -2.69 28.67 -14.96
CA THR A 52 -1.51 28.07 -14.37
C THR A 52 -1.93 26.87 -13.54
N MET A 53 -1.36 25.72 -13.83
CA MET A 53 -1.59 24.47 -13.10
C MET A 53 -0.32 24.13 -12.32
N THR A 54 -0.44 23.92 -11.02
CA THR A 54 0.65 23.43 -10.18
C THR A 54 0.47 21.94 -9.96
N VAL A 55 1.51 21.17 -10.30
CA VAL A 55 1.57 19.72 -10.11
C VAL A 55 2.42 19.41 -8.89
N TYR A 56 1.99 18.43 -8.12
CA TYR A 56 2.64 17.96 -6.89
C TYR A 56 2.95 16.47 -7.02
N LEU A 57 4.15 16.07 -6.62
CA LEU A 57 4.55 14.68 -6.41
C LEU A 57 4.82 14.48 -4.92
N GLY A 58 4.15 13.54 -4.31
CA GLY A 58 4.25 13.31 -2.86
C GLY A 58 4.02 11.85 -2.46
N ASP A 59 4.11 11.62 -1.16
CA ASP A 59 3.87 10.36 -0.48
C ASP A 59 2.66 10.48 0.44
N ILE A 60 1.65 9.63 0.23
CA ILE A 60 0.41 9.65 1.03
C ILE A 60 0.68 9.17 2.45
N ILE A 61 1.56 8.19 2.62
CA ILE A 61 1.85 7.57 3.92
C ILE A 61 2.62 8.55 4.79
N ASP A 62 3.70 9.12 4.26
CA ASP A 62 4.55 10.07 4.98
C ASP A 62 4.00 11.50 4.96
N LYS A 63 2.90 11.73 4.24
CA LYS A 63 2.22 13.03 4.08
C LYS A 63 3.17 14.15 3.63
N LYS A 64 4.08 13.81 2.72
CA LYS A 64 5.17 14.68 2.28
C LYS A 64 5.09 14.96 0.79
N VAL A 65 5.32 16.23 0.41
CA VAL A 65 5.48 16.64 -0.99
C VAL A 65 6.97 16.73 -1.30
N PHE A 66 7.42 15.98 -2.30
CA PHE A 66 8.83 15.93 -2.72
C PHE A 66 9.15 16.89 -3.86
N ALA A 67 8.19 17.08 -4.77
CA ALA A 67 8.38 18.03 -5.87
C ALA A 67 7.09 18.77 -6.16
N THR A 68 7.25 20.02 -6.60
CA THR A 68 6.19 20.91 -7.07
C THR A 68 6.68 21.63 -8.31
N GLU A 69 5.83 21.70 -9.34
CA GLU A 69 6.13 22.43 -10.57
C GLU A 69 4.88 23.06 -11.14
N SER A 70 5.03 24.27 -11.71
CA SER A 70 3.91 25.02 -12.30
C SER A 70 3.99 25.04 -13.82
N PHE A 71 2.85 24.80 -14.46
CA PHE A 71 2.71 24.73 -15.91
C PHE A 71 1.70 25.79 -16.38
N ASP A 72 2.13 26.68 -17.24
CA ASP A 72 1.24 27.59 -17.92
C ASP A 72 0.58 26.89 -19.11
N MET A 73 -0.72 26.90 -19.13
CA MET A 73 -1.55 26.22 -20.10
C MET A 73 -2.47 27.19 -20.81
N LYS A 74 -2.72 26.93 -22.09
CA LYS A 74 -3.63 27.70 -22.90
C LYS A 74 -4.55 26.76 -23.65
N GLY A 75 -5.83 27.11 -23.70
CA GLY A 75 -6.80 26.36 -24.49
C GLY A 75 -7.85 27.29 -25.08
N VAL A 76 -8.31 26.94 -26.26
CA VAL A 76 -9.40 27.64 -26.96
C VAL A 76 -10.49 26.63 -27.29
N GLY A 77 -11.74 26.98 -27.06
CA GLY A 77 -12.88 26.12 -27.32
C GLY A 77 -14.17 26.93 -27.57
N THR A 78 -15.21 26.26 -28.06
CA THR A 78 -16.55 26.86 -28.26
C THR A 78 -17.37 26.93 -26.96
N SER A 79 -16.78 26.47 -25.82
CA SER A 79 -17.28 26.60 -24.47
C SER A 79 -16.10 26.63 -23.49
N ASP A 80 -16.35 27.08 -22.25
CA ASP A 80 -15.35 27.07 -21.19
C ASP A 80 -14.79 25.67 -20.97
N GLU A 81 -15.65 24.66 -20.87
CA GLU A 81 -15.24 23.27 -20.67
C GLU A 81 -14.31 22.78 -21.79
N ARG A 82 -14.65 23.04 -23.05
CA ARG A 82 -13.80 22.69 -24.20
C ARG A 82 -12.46 23.42 -24.17
N ALA A 83 -12.45 24.68 -23.74
CA ALA A 83 -11.21 25.44 -23.61
C ALA A 83 -10.30 24.84 -22.51
N TYR A 84 -10.85 24.46 -21.35
CA TYR A 84 -10.08 23.73 -20.31
C TYR A 84 -9.60 22.37 -20.79
N ILE A 85 -10.45 21.59 -21.44
CA ILE A 85 -10.06 20.28 -22.03
C ILE A 85 -8.88 20.45 -23.00
N ASN A 86 -8.92 21.47 -23.86
CA ASN A 86 -7.85 21.72 -24.81
C ASN A 86 -6.57 22.24 -24.14
N ALA A 87 -6.68 23.01 -23.05
CA ALA A 87 -5.54 23.38 -22.22
C ALA A 87 -4.87 22.12 -21.59
N ILE A 88 -5.66 21.23 -20.99
CA ILE A 88 -5.17 19.98 -20.36
C ILE A 88 -4.50 19.04 -21.37
N LYS A 89 -4.95 19.01 -22.63
CA LYS A 89 -4.33 18.20 -23.69
C LYS A 89 -2.87 18.58 -23.99
N THR A 90 -2.43 19.78 -23.65
CA THR A 90 -1.03 20.19 -23.79
C THR A 90 -0.11 19.46 -22.81
N LEU A 91 -0.65 18.95 -21.69
CA LEU A 91 0.07 18.12 -20.77
C LEU A 91 0.18 16.70 -21.32
N ASN A 92 1.37 16.28 -21.66
CA ASN A 92 1.66 14.94 -22.16
C ASN A 92 3.04 14.47 -21.69
N GLY A 93 3.30 13.15 -21.78
CA GLY A 93 4.57 12.55 -21.35
C GLY A 93 5.81 12.99 -22.14
N LYS A 94 5.65 13.70 -23.26
CA LYS A 94 6.75 14.26 -24.07
C LYS A 94 7.13 15.67 -23.60
N ASN A 95 6.40 16.26 -22.65
CA ASN A 95 6.73 17.56 -22.11
C ASN A 95 8.01 17.47 -21.28
N GLN A 96 9.09 18.07 -21.75
CA GLN A 96 10.39 18.03 -21.10
C GLN A 96 10.35 18.55 -19.65
N LYS A 97 9.61 19.63 -19.40
CA LYS A 97 9.45 20.20 -18.06
C LYS A 97 8.75 19.22 -17.11
N PHE A 98 7.80 18.44 -17.63
CA PHE A 98 7.12 17.41 -16.84
C PHE A 98 8.05 16.22 -16.55
N ALA A 99 8.86 15.81 -17.52
CA ALA A 99 9.88 14.79 -17.34
C ALA A 99 10.89 15.18 -16.25
N GLU A 100 11.43 16.40 -16.34
CA GLU A 100 12.36 16.95 -15.35
C GLU A 100 11.73 17.04 -13.94
N PHE A 101 10.45 17.42 -13.86
CA PHE A 101 9.71 17.43 -12.60
C PHE A 101 9.62 16.03 -11.97
N ILE A 102 9.27 15.02 -12.75
CA ILE A 102 9.18 13.62 -12.26
C ILE A 102 10.54 13.11 -11.81
N GLU A 103 11.59 13.29 -12.63
CA GLU A 103 12.95 12.84 -12.28
C GLU A 103 13.49 13.54 -11.03
N LYS A 104 13.31 14.84 -10.91
CA LYS A 104 13.65 15.59 -9.69
C LYS A 104 12.89 15.08 -8.47
N GLY A 105 11.63 14.73 -8.63
CA GLY A 105 10.82 14.16 -7.56
C GLY A 105 11.31 12.79 -7.12
N LYS A 106 11.63 11.90 -8.08
CA LYS A 106 12.20 10.58 -7.80
C LYS A 106 13.52 10.68 -7.03
N LEU A 107 14.44 11.54 -7.49
CA LEU A 107 15.72 11.75 -6.81
C LEU A 107 15.52 12.20 -5.36
N LYS A 108 14.59 13.12 -5.11
CA LYS A 108 14.29 13.58 -3.76
C LYS A 108 13.64 12.51 -2.88
N ILE A 109 12.83 11.64 -3.46
CA ILE A 109 12.27 10.48 -2.74
C ILE A 109 13.39 9.55 -2.33
N VAL A 110 14.27 9.17 -3.25
CA VAL A 110 15.40 8.27 -2.98
C VAL A 110 16.33 8.87 -1.92
N ASP A 111 16.72 10.12 -2.06
CA ASP A 111 17.58 10.83 -1.10
C ASP A 111 16.97 10.89 0.30
N TYR A 112 15.66 11.21 0.38
CA TYR A 112 14.94 11.23 1.65
C TYR A 112 14.94 9.87 2.33
N TYR A 113 14.61 8.79 1.61
CA TYR A 113 14.58 7.47 2.20
C TYR A 113 15.95 6.92 2.49
N ASN A 114 16.96 7.19 1.65
CA ASN A 114 18.36 6.81 1.93
C ASN A 114 18.92 7.52 3.17
N THR A 115 18.46 8.74 3.44
CA THR A 115 18.85 9.45 4.66
C THR A 115 18.12 8.95 5.91
N ASN A 116 16.84 8.60 5.79
CA ASN A 116 15.97 8.36 6.93
C ASN A 116 15.71 6.87 7.24
N TYR A 117 16.09 5.92 6.35
CA TYR A 117 15.79 4.50 6.56
C TYR A 117 16.31 3.94 7.89
N PRO A 118 17.49 4.33 8.44
CA PRO A 118 17.94 3.79 9.71
C PRO A 118 16.95 4.06 10.85
N GLN A 119 16.41 5.29 10.89
CA GLN A 119 15.42 5.70 11.90
C GLN A 119 14.07 4.98 11.69
N ILE A 120 13.68 4.75 10.43
CA ILE A 120 12.47 3.99 10.09
C ILE A 120 12.61 2.54 10.55
N LEU A 121 13.75 1.90 10.29
CA LEU A 121 14.02 0.54 10.74
C LEU A 121 14.09 0.43 12.26
N GLU A 122 14.60 1.45 12.95
CA GLU A 122 14.58 1.49 14.41
C GLU A 122 13.16 1.54 14.98
N LYS A 123 12.26 2.32 14.37
CA LYS A 123 10.84 2.32 14.74
C LYS A 123 10.22 0.93 14.56
N ALA A 124 10.49 0.27 13.42
CA ALA A 124 10.03 -1.08 13.17
C ALA A 124 10.52 -2.07 14.24
N LYS A 125 11.82 -2.04 14.57
CA LYS A 125 12.42 -2.89 15.62
C LYS A 125 11.82 -2.62 16.99
N LYS A 126 11.58 -1.36 17.33
CA LYS A 126 10.95 -0.98 18.59
C LYS A 126 9.53 -1.52 18.69
N ALA A 127 8.71 -1.33 17.65
CA ALA A 127 7.36 -1.86 17.60
C ALA A 127 7.36 -3.41 17.68
N MET A 128 8.28 -4.09 16.98
CA MET A 128 8.46 -5.54 17.08
C MET A 128 8.79 -5.97 18.52
N GLY A 129 9.67 -5.24 19.21
CA GLY A 129 10.01 -5.51 20.61
C GLY A 129 8.84 -5.37 21.58
N LEU A 130 7.87 -4.50 21.22
CA LEU A 130 6.62 -4.31 21.96
C LEU A 130 5.52 -5.29 21.53
N LYS A 131 5.81 -6.23 20.62
CA LYS A 131 4.86 -7.15 20.00
C LYS A 131 3.74 -6.47 19.20
N SER A 132 3.94 -5.21 18.82
CA SER A 132 3.06 -4.48 17.91
C SER A 132 3.46 -4.80 16.47
N TYR A 133 3.25 -6.06 16.05
CA TYR A 133 3.78 -6.55 14.78
C TYR A 133 3.19 -5.86 13.56
N GLU A 134 1.92 -5.50 13.58
CA GLU A 134 1.28 -4.77 12.48
C GLU A 134 1.92 -3.38 12.29
N GLU A 135 2.19 -2.66 13.39
CA GLU A 135 2.92 -1.41 13.37
C GLU A 135 4.36 -1.60 12.89
N ALA A 136 5.02 -2.67 13.35
CA ALA A 136 6.38 -2.99 12.93
C ALA A 136 6.46 -3.25 11.42
N LEU A 137 5.51 -4.01 10.85
CA LEU A 137 5.39 -4.27 9.42
C LEU A 137 5.10 -2.97 8.64
N TYR A 138 4.24 -2.11 9.18
CA TYR A 138 3.99 -0.78 8.59
C TYR A 138 5.29 0.00 8.43
N TRP A 139 6.08 0.17 9.51
CA TRP A 139 7.34 0.90 9.44
C TRP A 139 8.35 0.24 8.50
N ALA A 140 8.51 -1.08 8.54
CA ALA A 140 9.43 -1.79 7.66
C ALA A 140 9.04 -1.66 6.17
N SER A 141 7.73 -1.65 5.86
CA SER A 141 7.22 -1.49 4.48
C SER A 141 7.37 -0.08 3.91
N MET A 142 7.74 0.91 4.73
CA MET A 142 7.89 2.29 4.28
C MET A 142 9.10 2.54 3.39
N ILE A 143 10.08 1.65 3.36
CA ILE A 143 11.30 1.85 2.57
C ILE A 143 11.07 1.36 1.14
N PRO A 144 11.15 2.25 0.12
CA PRO A 144 10.96 1.88 -1.28
C PRO A 144 12.05 0.95 -1.80
N GLU A 145 11.70 0.12 -2.80
CA GLU A 145 12.63 -0.84 -3.41
C GLU A 145 13.88 -0.23 -4.05
N CYS A 146 13.76 1.02 -4.50
CA CYS A 146 14.86 1.76 -5.12
C CYS A 146 15.86 2.37 -4.12
N CYS A 147 15.68 2.16 -2.81
CA CYS A 147 16.50 2.78 -1.77
C CYS A 147 17.50 1.79 -1.16
N ASP A 148 18.63 2.29 -0.70
CA ASP A 148 19.73 1.48 -0.14
C ASP A 148 19.33 0.64 1.06
N GLY A 149 18.39 1.13 1.86
CA GLY A 149 17.85 0.43 3.04
C GLY A 149 16.88 -0.71 2.74
N TYR A 150 16.46 -0.90 1.48
CA TYR A 150 15.40 -1.87 1.13
C TYR A 150 15.74 -3.32 1.51
N ALA A 151 16.96 -3.77 1.23
CA ALA A 151 17.37 -5.14 1.55
C ALA A 151 17.27 -5.41 3.07
N GLN A 152 17.65 -4.45 3.90
CA GLN A 152 17.54 -4.54 5.36
C GLN A 152 16.07 -4.52 5.79
N ALA A 153 15.25 -3.68 5.17
CA ALA A 153 13.82 -3.59 5.42
C ALA A 153 13.11 -4.92 5.07
N ALA A 154 13.43 -5.49 3.92
CA ALA A 154 12.87 -6.77 3.48
C ALA A 154 13.23 -7.91 4.43
N GLN A 155 14.47 -7.96 4.90
CA GLN A 155 14.89 -8.94 5.90
C GLN A 155 14.17 -8.76 7.23
N LEU A 156 14.07 -7.52 7.70
CA LEU A 156 13.34 -7.21 8.94
C LEU A 156 11.84 -7.52 8.81
N THR A 157 11.25 -7.25 7.64
CA THR A 157 9.86 -7.59 7.34
C THR A 157 9.60 -9.09 7.49
N LYS A 158 10.49 -9.93 6.96
CA LYS A 158 10.40 -11.39 7.13
C LYS A 158 10.45 -11.80 8.60
N GLU A 159 11.39 -11.23 9.36
CA GLU A 159 11.52 -11.53 10.78
C GLU A 159 10.27 -11.13 11.58
N ILE A 160 9.75 -9.92 11.33
CA ILE A 160 8.56 -9.44 12.01
C ILE A 160 7.35 -10.32 11.67
N TYR A 161 7.18 -10.65 10.39
CA TYR A 161 6.04 -11.44 9.93
C TYR A 161 6.08 -12.87 10.49
N GLN A 162 7.26 -13.49 10.58
CA GLN A 162 7.41 -14.79 11.23
C GLN A 162 6.96 -14.72 12.70
N LYS A 163 7.38 -13.71 13.44
CA LYS A 163 6.95 -13.53 14.84
C LYS A 163 5.46 -13.28 14.97
N TYR A 164 4.87 -12.53 14.02
CA TYR A 164 3.43 -12.34 13.95
C TYR A 164 2.68 -13.67 13.76
N LEU A 165 3.11 -14.50 12.80
CA LEU A 165 2.52 -15.81 12.56
C LEU A 165 2.68 -16.75 13.77
N ASP A 166 3.83 -16.72 14.43
CA ASP A 166 4.12 -17.53 15.61
C ASP A 166 3.19 -17.15 16.77
N GLU A 167 2.98 -15.86 17.01
CA GLU A 167 2.09 -15.41 18.08
C GLU A 167 0.62 -15.72 17.77
N GLN A 168 0.16 -15.45 16.55
CA GLN A 168 -1.20 -15.82 16.12
C GLN A 168 -1.43 -17.32 16.20
N GLY A 169 -0.50 -18.12 15.68
CA GLY A 169 -0.57 -19.56 15.74
C GLY A 169 -0.61 -20.10 17.18
N GLN A 170 0.26 -19.58 18.05
CA GLN A 170 0.28 -19.98 19.47
C GLN A 170 -1.00 -19.61 20.20
N MET A 171 -1.59 -18.43 19.90
CA MET A 171 -2.88 -18.02 20.46
C MET A 171 -4.01 -18.98 20.04
N LEU A 172 -4.08 -19.31 18.74
CA LEU A 172 -5.06 -20.28 18.21
C LEU A 172 -4.85 -21.67 18.80
N PHE A 173 -3.61 -22.12 18.90
CA PHE A 173 -3.30 -23.41 19.49
C PHE A 173 -3.70 -23.49 20.98
N ASN A 174 -3.48 -22.43 21.74
CA ASN A 174 -3.92 -22.36 23.13
C ASN A 174 -5.45 -22.37 23.25
N LYS A 175 -6.17 -21.70 22.35
CA LYS A 175 -7.65 -21.77 22.28
C LYS A 175 -8.13 -23.19 21.98
N ALA A 176 -7.50 -23.87 21.02
CA ALA A 176 -7.82 -25.25 20.68
C ALA A 176 -7.62 -26.20 21.88
N ARG A 177 -6.52 -26.04 22.61
CA ARG A 177 -6.23 -26.81 23.83
C ARG A 177 -7.25 -26.50 24.94
N GLY A 178 -7.66 -25.25 25.08
CA GLY A 178 -8.69 -24.83 26.02
C GLY A 178 -10.06 -25.46 25.71
N ALA A 179 -10.48 -25.39 24.46
CA ALA A 179 -11.75 -25.98 24.00
C ALA A 179 -11.78 -27.50 24.25
N TRP A 180 -10.74 -28.24 23.87
CA TRP A 180 -10.63 -29.66 24.14
C TRP A 180 -10.56 -29.98 25.63
N GLY A 181 -9.83 -29.18 26.42
CA GLY A 181 -9.73 -29.38 27.88
C GLY A 181 -11.04 -29.12 28.62
N ALA A 182 -11.89 -28.23 28.09
CA ALA A 182 -13.20 -27.93 28.68
C ALA A 182 -14.25 -29.02 28.39
N SER A 183 -14.21 -29.64 27.20
CA SER A 183 -15.15 -30.68 26.73
C SER A 183 -14.40 -31.70 25.88
N PRO A 184 -13.87 -32.78 26.48
CA PRO A 184 -13.11 -33.81 25.74
C PRO A 184 -14.03 -34.82 25.06
N ASP A 185 -14.97 -34.33 24.24
CA ASP A 185 -15.97 -35.03 23.50
C ASP A 185 -16.06 -34.52 22.03
N GLU A 186 -17.10 -34.93 21.28
CA GLU A 186 -17.27 -34.49 19.89
C GLU A 186 -17.43 -32.96 19.74
N ASP A 187 -18.07 -32.30 20.69
CA ASP A 187 -18.32 -30.86 20.61
C ASP A 187 -17.03 -30.06 20.87
N GLY A 188 -16.29 -30.42 21.90
CA GLY A 188 -14.99 -29.84 22.15
C GLY A 188 -13.94 -30.16 21.07
N ALA A 189 -14.04 -31.35 20.44
CA ALA A 189 -13.22 -31.67 19.26
C ALA A 189 -13.53 -30.73 18.10
N ARG A 190 -14.82 -30.49 17.80
CA ARG A 190 -15.26 -29.60 16.72
C ARG A 190 -14.79 -28.16 16.96
N GLU A 191 -14.90 -27.67 18.18
CA GLU A 191 -14.43 -26.34 18.56
C GLU A 191 -12.91 -26.25 18.47
N ALA A 192 -12.17 -27.22 19.00
CA ALA A 192 -10.71 -27.27 18.91
C ALA A 192 -10.23 -27.24 17.45
N TYR A 193 -10.86 -28.04 16.56
CA TYR A 193 -10.54 -28.05 15.14
C TYR A 193 -10.80 -26.72 14.46
N SER A 194 -11.84 -25.99 14.86
CA SER A 194 -12.12 -24.67 14.30
C SER A 194 -10.98 -23.69 14.51
N TYR A 195 -10.21 -23.84 15.59
CA TYR A 195 -8.99 -23.06 15.83
C TYR A 195 -7.75 -23.65 15.14
N LEU A 196 -7.57 -24.98 15.18
CA LEU A 196 -6.42 -25.63 14.57
C LEU A 196 -6.31 -25.39 13.06
N THR A 197 -7.44 -25.37 12.35
CA THR A 197 -7.49 -25.15 10.90
C THR A 197 -7.13 -23.71 10.48
N GLN A 198 -7.10 -22.76 11.41
CA GLN A 198 -6.71 -21.37 11.17
C GLN A 198 -5.22 -21.13 11.40
N ILE A 199 -4.49 -22.11 11.94
CA ILE A 199 -3.04 -21.95 12.19
C ILE A 199 -2.29 -22.00 10.88
N ASP A 200 -1.51 -20.93 10.61
CA ASP A 200 -0.67 -20.88 9.41
C ASP A 200 0.39 -21.99 9.43
N PRO A 201 0.58 -22.73 8.32
CA PRO A 201 1.59 -23.77 8.23
C PRO A 201 3.04 -23.32 8.50
N GLN A 202 3.30 -22.02 8.39
CA GLN A 202 4.61 -21.43 8.67
C GLN A 202 4.80 -21.06 10.16
N ALA A 203 3.73 -21.11 10.97
CA ALA A 203 3.85 -20.87 12.41
C ALA A 203 4.67 -21.99 13.09
N SER A 204 5.55 -21.61 14.00
CA SER A 204 6.43 -22.55 14.71
C SER A 204 5.69 -23.67 15.48
N CYS A 205 4.45 -23.37 15.92
CA CYS A 205 3.60 -24.34 16.61
C CYS A 205 2.80 -25.26 15.68
N TYR A 206 2.85 -25.07 14.34
CA TYR A 206 2.00 -25.79 13.39
C TYR A 206 2.12 -27.32 13.51
N ARG A 207 3.35 -27.85 13.56
CA ARG A 207 3.58 -29.28 13.73
C ARG A 207 2.92 -29.84 15.01
N GLN A 208 3.07 -29.11 16.11
CA GLN A 208 2.46 -29.51 17.39
C GLN A 208 0.93 -29.44 17.31
N SER A 209 0.37 -28.47 16.60
CA SER A 209 -1.07 -28.34 16.40
C SER A 209 -1.65 -29.50 15.58
N VAL A 210 -0.91 -29.97 14.56
CA VAL A 210 -1.29 -31.17 13.77
C VAL A 210 -1.27 -32.43 14.65
N GLU A 211 -0.20 -32.63 15.41
CA GLU A 211 -0.07 -33.78 16.33
C GLU A 211 -1.20 -33.78 17.37
N PHE A 212 -1.56 -32.61 17.89
CA PHE A 212 -2.68 -32.45 18.82
C PHE A 212 -4.03 -32.76 18.16
N GLY A 213 -4.28 -32.31 16.94
CA GLY A 213 -5.48 -32.64 16.17
C GLY A 213 -5.62 -34.16 15.95
N GLN A 214 -4.52 -34.83 15.58
CA GLN A 214 -4.50 -36.29 15.43
C GLN A 214 -4.80 -37.04 16.74
N MET A 215 -4.30 -36.52 17.87
CA MET A 215 -4.62 -37.05 19.19
C MET A 215 -6.12 -36.95 19.49
N ILE A 216 -6.73 -35.79 19.27
CA ILE A 216 -8.18 -35.56 19.43
C ILE A 216 -8.95 -36.56 18.55
N ALA A 217 -8.61 -36.67 17.26
CA ALA A 217 -9.29 -37.56 16.31
C ALA A 217 -9.27 -39.04 16.78
N LYS A 218 -8.16 -39.51 17.34
CA LYS A 218 -8.05 -40.86 17.91
C LYS A 218 -8.95 -41.07 19.12
N GLN A 219 -9.13 -40.04 19.97
CA GLN A 219 -9.93 -40.15 21.18
C GLN A 219 -11.43 -40.14 20.90
N VAL A 220 -11.90 -39.30 19.94
CA VAL A 220 -13.35 -39.27 19.57
C VAL A 220 -13.73 -40.32 18.53
N LYS A 221 -12.78 -41.17 18.07
CA LYS A 221 -13.00 -42.19 17.02
C LYS A 221 -13.63 -41.67 15.74
N ALA A 222 -13.47 -40.36 15.46
CA ALA A 222 -13.94 -39.72 14.24
C ALA A 222 -12.89 -39.86 13.12
N ASN A 223 -13.30 -40.27 11.91
CA ASN A 223 -12.48 -40.18 10.70
C ASN A 223 -12.42 -38.72 10.24
N TRP A 224 -11.50 -37.96 10.79
CA TRP A 224 -11.30 -36.57 10.45
C TRP A 224 -10.09 -36.47 9.51
N ASP A 225 -10.36 -36.09 8.25
CA ASP A 225 -9.35 -35.87 7.23
C ASP A 225 -8.58 -34.56 7.53
N PHE A 226 -7.47 -34.70 8.25
CA PHE A 226 -6.54 -33.59 8.50
C PHE A 226 -5.48 -33.44 7.38
N GLU A 227 -5.40 -34.41 6.46
CA GLU A 227 -4.33 -34.47 5.44
C GLU A 227 -4.52 -33.48 4.27
N ASN A 228 -5.69 -32.85 4.14
CA ASN A 228 -5.97 -31.97 3.01
C ASN A 228 -5.47 -30.52 3.15
N ILE A 229 -4.77 -30.18 4.23
CA ILE A 229 -4.33 -28.79 4.52
C ILE A 229 -2.92 -28.47 3.98
N THR A 230 -2.15 -29.47 3.59
CA THR A 230 -0.74 -29.30 3.18
C THR A 230 -0.52 -29.44 1.68
N LYS A 231 -0.86 -28.41 0.91
CA LYS A 231 -0.23 -28.24 -0.42
C LYS A 231 0.99 -27.34 -0.28
N TYR A 232 2.17 -27.95 -0.36
CA TYR A 232 3.46 -27.25 -0.42
C TYR A 232 3.50 -26.35 -1.66
N LYS A 233 3.69 -25.03 -1.45
CA LYS A 233 4.06 -24.09 -2.50
C LYS A 233 5.58 -24.05 -2.60
N ASP A 234 6.10 -23.92 -3.83
CA ASP A 234 7.52 -23.77 -4.09
C ASP A 234 8.17 -22.66 -3.26
N ALA A 235 9.39 -22.93 -2.74
CA ALA A 235 10.09 -22.03 -1.80
C ALA A 235 10.30 -20.61 -2.34
N VAL A 236 10.44 -20.43 -3.66
CA VAL A 236 10.62 -19.12 -4.31
C VAL A 236 9.32 -18.33 -4.40
N GLU A 237 8.18 -18.99 -4.63
CA GLU A 237 6.86 -18.33 -4.60
C GLU A 237 6.47 -17.99 -3.16
N MET A 238 6.87 -18.81 -2.18
CA MET A 238 6.67 -18.52 -0.76
C MET A 238 7.39 -17.24 -0.31
N GLU A 239 8.62 -17.00 -0.77
CA GLU A 239 9.36 -15.79 -0.37
C GLU A 239 8.69 -14.51 -0.85
N LYS A 240 8.23 -14.46 -2.11
CA LYS A 240 7.51 -13.32 -2.68
C LYS A 240 6.13 -13.14 -2.03
N ALA A 241 5.40 -14.23 -1.78
CA ALA A 241 4.11 -14.20 -1.10
C ALA A 241 4.24 -13.71 0.35
N TYR A 242 5.30 -14.09 1.03
CA TYR A 242 5.61 -13.69 2.40
C TYR A 242 5.81 -12.18 2.54
N ILE A 243 6.67 -11.60 1.68
CA ILE A 243 6.92 -10.15 1.67
C ILE A 243 5.63 -9.39 1.30
N LYS A 244 4.85 -9.90 0.35
CA LYS A 244 3.58 -9.30 -0.04
C LYS A 244 2.57 -9.32 1.10
N ALA A 245 2.35 -10.48 1.73
CA ALA A 245 1.42 -10.60 2.85
C ALA A 245 1.83 -9.72 4.04
N ALA A 246 3.12 -9.66 4.36
CA ALA A 246 3.64 -8.78 5.40
C ALA A 246 3.41 -7.29 5.08
N ARG A 247 3.60 -6.90 3.83
CA ARG A 247 3.30 -5.54 3.34
C ARG A 247 1.81 -5.22 3.44
N ASP A 248 0.95 -6.16 3.04
CA ASP A 248 -0.50 -5.99 3.08
C ASP A 248 -1.01 -5.77 4.52
N VAL A 249 -0.47 -6.51 5.51
CA VAL A 249 -0.76 -6.29 6.93
C VAL A 249 -0.30 -4.91 7.39
N GLY A 250 0.92 -4.49 7.02
CA GLY A 250 1.44 -3.17 7.37
C GLY A 250 0.64 -2.03 6.74
N VAL A 251 0.23 -2.17 5.48
CA VAL A 251 -0.60 -1.19 4.77
C VAL A 251 -2.00 -1.12 5.40
N ALA A 252 -2.60 -2.25 5.74
CA ALA A 252 -3.90 -2.30 6.42
C ALA A 252 -3.84 -1.57 7.77
N TYR A 253 -2.80 -1.78 8.57
CA TYR A 253 -2.56 -1.04 9.81
C TYR A 253 -2.48 0.47 9.55
N GLY A 254 -1.67 0.90 8.57
CA GLY A 254 -1.50 2.31 8.22
C GLY A 254 -2.80 2.98 7.76
N ASN A 255 -3.67 2.26 7.04
CA ASN A 255 -4.96 2.75 6.58
C ASN A 255 -6.00 2.90 7.71
N HIS A 256 -5.90 2.10 8.78
CA HIS A 256 -6.78 2.21 9.96
C HIS A 256 -6.34 3.32 10.93
N GLN A 257 -5.10 3.78 10.85
CA GLN A 257 -4.66 4.99 11.55
C GLN A 257 -5.31 6.18 10.85
N GLN A 258 -6.34 6.78 11.47
CA GLN A 258 -7.09 7.89 10.86
C GLN A 258 -6.14 8.91 10.21
N PRO A 259 -6.24 9.16 8.91
CA PRO A 259 -5.43 10.20 8.29
C PRO A 259 -5.78 11.51 8.97
N ILE A 260 -4.76 12.25 9.43
CA ILE A 260 -4.94 13.65 9.75
C ILE A 260 -5.32 14.30 8.42
N THR A 261 -6.62 14.50 8.23
CA THR A 261 -7.17 15.13 7.04
C THR A 261 -6.71 16.58 7.08
N TYR A 262 -5.63 16.89 6.39
CA TYR A 262 -5.44 18.26 5.93
C TYR A 262 -6.54 18.48 4.90
N ASN A 263 -7.63 19.10 5.32
CA ASN A 263 -8.61 19.67 4.44
C ASN A 263 -7.87 20.65 3.51
N VAL A 264 -7.51 20.18 2.33
CA VAL A 264 -7.25 21.07 1.21
C VAL A 264 -8.62 21.59 0.84
N GLY A 265 -9.02 22.66 1.53
CA GLY A 265 -10.29 23.34 1.27
C GLY A 265 -10.33 23.69 -0.20
N TRP A 266 -11.34 23.20 -0.87
CA TRP A 266 -11.78 23.73 -2.14
C TRP A 266 -12.33 25.12 -1.82
N LEU A 267 -11.49 26.14 -1.93
CA LEU A 267 -11.96 27.51 -2.03
C LEU A 267 -12.37 27.72 -3.50
N TRP A 268 -13.68 27.91 -3.67
CA TRP A 268 -14.34 28.35 -4.90
C TRP A 268 -13.78 29.69 -5.41
#